data_06ec4481a982f58da84343bcf32af8ef
#
_entry.id   06ec4481a982f58da84343bcf32af8ef
#
_cell.length_a   1.000
_cell.length_b   1.000
_cell.length_c   1.000
_cell.angle_alpha   90.00
_cell.angle_beta   90.00
_cell.angle_gamma   90.00
#
_symmetry.space_group_name_H-M   'P 1'
#
loop_
_entity.id
_entity.type
_entity.pdbx_description
1 polymer ?
#
loop_
_entity_poly.entity_id
_entity_poly.type
_entity_poly.pdbx_seq_one_letter_code
_entity_poly.pdbx_strand_id
1 'polypeptide(L)'
;VVDVAIKSAKINKSDIDVIAYTKGPGLLGSLLVGSSFAKSFSFSLNKPLVSVNHMQAHILAHFIEHKEQKIPEFPFLCLTVSGGHTQIVKVDNYNEMEIIGTTLDDAAGEAFDKSAKVLGLKYPGGPLIDKYAKNGDINAFVFGKPKIDKLNFSFSGLKTSIMNNINNAVQKDKNFIKNNLNDLCASIQESIVSILIDKLEKASELTNINNIAIAGGVSANSYLRKKLLELGKKN
;
A
#
# COMPACT_ATOMS: atom_id res chain seq x y z
N VAL A 1 -2.86 -13.52 21.70
CA VAL A 1 -2.80 -13.80 20.25
C VAL A 1 -2.25 -15.20 20.01
N VAL A 2 -0.98 -15.51 20.37
CA VAL A 2 -0.34 -16.83 20.08
C VAL A 2 -1.09 -18.01 20.71
N ASP A 3 -1.47 -17.92 22.00
CA ASP A 3 -2.22 -18.98 22.67
C ASP A 3 -3.58 -19.25 21.98
N VAL A 4 -4.26 -18.20 21.53
CA VAL A 4 -5.51 -18.33 20.76
C VAL A 4 -5.26 -19.03 19.42
N ALA A 5 -4.17 -18.67 18.72
CA ALA A 5 -3.84 -19.28 17.44
C ALA A 5 -3.54 -20.78 17.58
N ILE A 6 -2.76 -21.18 18.59
CA ILE A 6 -2.44 -22.59 18.88
C ILE A 6 -3.73 -23.39 19.20
N LYS A 7 -4.60 -22.83 20.06
CA LYS A 7 -5.88 -23.46 20.40
C LYS A 7 -6.80 -23.59 19.17
N SER A 8 -6.87 -22.55 18.33
CA SER A 8 -7.70 -22.58 17.12
C SER A 8 -7.18 -23.57 16.09
N ALA A 9 -5.87 -23.74 15.99
CA ALA A 9 -5.23 -24.74 15.14
C ALA A 9 -5.36 -26.18 15.68
N LYS A 10 -5.79 -26.34 16.95
CA LYS A 10 -5.91 -27.63 17.64
C LYS A 10 -4.59 -28.44 17.68
N ILE A 11 -3.48 -27.73 17.87
CA ILE A 11 -2.14 -28.30 17.97
C ILE A 11 -1.56 -28.05 19.36
N ASN A 12 -0.51 -28.81 19.72
CA ASN A 12 0.30 -28.60 20.91
C ASN A 12 1.49 -27.67 20.59
N LYS A 13 2.09 -27.07 21.61
CA LYS A 13 3.31 -26.28 21.44
C LYS A 13 4.49 -27.10 20.92
N SER A 14 4.52 -28.42 21.24
CA SER A 14 5.52 -29.35 20.74
C SER A 14 5.49 -29.56 19.23
N ASP A 15 4.32 -29.37 18.62
CA ASP A 15 4.08 -29.57 17.19
C ASP A 15 4.55 -28.40 16.32
N ILE A 16 5.06 -27.35 16.97
CA ILE A 16 5.64 -26.18 16.28
C ILE A 16 7.06 -26.52 15.85
N ASP A 17 7.36 -26.38 14.56
CA ASP A 17 8.69 -26.62 13.99
C ASP A 17 9.59 -25.40 13.97
N VAL A 18 9.01 -24.21 13.72
CA VAL A 18 9.73 -22.96 13.57
C VAL A 18 8.91 -21.78 14.09
N ILE A 19 9.59 -20.77 14.62
CA ILE A 19 8.99 -19.51 15.04
C ILE A 19 9.46 -18.41 14.12
N ALA A 20 8.53 -17.79 13.38
CA ALA A 20 8.79 -16.65 12.52
C ALA A 20 8.30 -15.36 13.17
N TYR A 21 9.04 -14.26 13.01
CA TYR A 21 8.64 -12.96 13.51
C TYR A 21 9.03 -11.83 12.55
N THR A 22 8.23 -10.77 12.54
CA THR A 22 8.54 -9.57 11.75
C THR A 22 9.68 -8.79 12.43
N LYS A 23 10.84 -8.70 11.75
CA LYS A 23 11.97 -7.89 12.24
C LYS A 23 11.83 -6.40 11.93
N GLY A 24 11.03 -6.04 10.96
CA GLY A 24 10.82 -4.68 10.46
C GLY A 24 10.64 -4.65 8.93
N PRO A 25 10.35 -3.45 8.38
CA PRO A 25 10.04 -2.19 9.08
C PRO A 25 8.69 -2.21 9.81
N GLY A 26 8.49 -1.24 10.72
CA GLY A 26 7.25 -1.08 11.49
C GLY A 26 7.44 -0.24 12.76
N LEU A 27 6.38 -0.10 13.53
CA LEU A 27 6.40 0.66 14.79
C LEU A 27 7.31 -0.02 15.81
N LEU A 28 8.30 0.73 16.34
CA LEU A 28 9.34 0.22 17.24
C LEU A 28 8.76 -0.56 18.42
N GLY A 29 7.74 -0.03 19.09
CA GLY A 29 7.11 -0.69 20.24
C GLY A 29 6.51 -2.06 19.88
N SER A 30 5.77 -2.14 18.76
CA SER A 30 5.18 -3.39 18.29
C SER A 30 6.23 -4.41 17.87
N LEU A 31 7.27 -3.97 17.16
CA LEU A 31 8.39 -4.82 16.75
C LEU A 31 9.17 -5.36 17.96
N LEU A 32 9.39 -4.51 18.97
CA LEU A 32 10.11 -4.91 20.18
C LEU A 32 9.32 -5.97 20.97
N VAL A 33 8.03 -5.77 21.17
CA VAL A 33 7.18 -6.75 21.86
C VAL A 33 7.14 -8.07 21.09
N GLY A 34 6.90 -8.02 19.77
CA GLY A 34 6.84 -9.21 18.93
C GLY A 34 8.15 -9.98 18.88
N SER A 35 9.28 -9.29 18.70
CA SER A 35 10.60 -9.93 18.64
C SER A 35 11.04 -10.51 19.99
N SER A 36 10.79 -9.81 21.10
CA SER A 36 11.12 -10.31 22.44
C SER A 36 10.32 -11.56 22.77
N PHE A 37 9.02 -11.54 22.49
CA PHE A 37 8.18 -12.72 22.66
C PHE A 37 8.67 -13.89 21.80
N ALA A 38 8.92 -13.67 20.51
CA ALA A 38 9.35 -14.72 19.59
C ALA A 38 10.69 -15.35 20.00
N LYS A 39 11.66 -14.53 20.43
CA LYS A 39 12.95 -15.02 20.94
C LYS A 39 12.79 -15.87 22.19
N SER A 40 12.02 -15.41 23.17
CA SER A 40 11.78 -16.15 24.42
C SER A 40 11.02 -17.45 24.15
N PHE A 41 10.04 -17.42 23.24
CA PHE A 41 9.25 -18.59 22.89
C PHE A 41 10.08 -19.62 22.11
N SER A 42 10.92 -19.19 21.17
CA SER A 42 11.89 -20.03 20.46
C SER A 42 12.86 -20.71 21.45
N PHE A 43 13.43 -19.92 22.34
CA PHE A 43 14.34 -20.45 23.37
C PHE A 43 13.65 -21.49 24.26
N SER A 44 12.44 -21.20 24.77
CA SER A 44 11.70 -22.11 25.67
C SER A 44 11.30 -23.43 25.03
N LEU A 45 11.04 -23.43 23.71
CA LEU A 45 10.66 -24.61 22.96
C LEU A 45 11.84 -25.31 22.28
N ASN A 46 13.03 -24.74 22.36
CA ASN A 46 14.23 -25.15 21.60
C ASN A 46 13.95 -25.32 20.10
N LYS A 47 13.29 -24.31 19.49
CA LYS A 47 12.89 -24.32 18.08
C LYS A 47 13.61 -23.22 17.30
N PRO A 48 13.89 -23.42 16.00
CA PRO A 48 14.50 -22.38 15.14
C PRO A 48 13.71 -21.08 15.13
N LEU A 49 14.44 -19.95 15.04
CA LEU A 49 13.87 -18.60 14.95
C LEU A 49 14.18 -17.99 13.58
N VAL A 50 13.16 -17.54 12.85
CA VAL A 50 13.29 -16.92 11.55
C VAL A 50 12.83 -15.47 11.59
N SER A 51 13.70 -14.55 11.16
CA SER A 51 13.36 -13.13 11.02
C SER A 51 12.79 -12.83 9.64
N VAL A 52 11.63 -12.19 9.58
CA VAL A 52 10.92 -11.88 8.33
C VAL A 52 10.90 -10.36 8.09
N ASN A 53 11.26 -9.94 6.89
CA ASN A 53 11.09 -8.54 6.49
C ASN A 53 9.61 -8.30 6.13
N HIS A 54 9.01 -7.26 6.73
CA HIS A 54 7.59 -6.94 6.56
C HIS A 54 7.19 -6.68 5.10
N MET A 55 8.04 -5.95 4.35
CA MET A 55 7.76 -5.63 2.96
C MET A 55 7.87 -6.86 2.05
N GLN A 56 8.86 -7.73 2.30
CA GLN A 56 8.95 -9.01 1.61
C GLN A 56 7.76 -9.93 1.93
N ALA A 57 7.28 -9.91 3.19
CA ALA A 57 6.09 -10.67 3.57
C ALA A 57 4.83 -10.22 2.80
N HIS A 58 4.66 -8.93 2.53
CA HIS A 58 3.60 -8.44 1.67
C HIS A 58 3.68 -9.00 0.24
N ILE A 59 4.88 -9.09 -0.32
CA ILE A 59 5.09 -9.65 -1.67
C ILE A 59 4.86 -11.17 -1.65
N LEU A 60 5.46 -11.87 -0.69
CA LEU A 60 5.36 -13.32 -0.59
C LEU A 60 3.94 -13.81 -0.23
N ALA A 61 3.09 -12.95 0.32
CA ALA A 61 1.69 -13.28 0.56
C ALA A 61 0.92 -13.67 -0.72
N HIS A 62 1.39 -13.26 -1.90
CA HIS A 62 0.82 -13.68 -3.19
C HIS A 62 0.97 -15.18 -3.48
N PHE A 63 1.90 -15.86 -2.80
CA PHE A 63 2.14 -17.30 -2.96
C PHE A 63 1.36 -18.16 -1.97
N ILE A 64 0.55 -17.55 -1.09
CA ILE A 64 -0.39 -18.29 -0.24
C ILE A 64 -1.52 -18.79 -1.15
N GLU A 65 -1.67 -20.11 -1.23
CA GLU A 65 -2.71 -20.71 -2.06
C GLU A 65 -4.10 -20.31 -1.57
N HIS A 66 -4.86 -19.69 -2.45
CA HIS A 66 -6.26 -19.36 -2.24
C HIS A 66 -7.03 -19.62 -3.52
N LYS A 67 -8.25 -20.19 -3.41
CA LYS A 67 -9.05 -20.68 -4.57
C LYS A 67 -9.30 -19.65 -5.67
N GLU A 68 -9.27 -18.36 -5.33
CA GLU A 68 -9.58 -17.26 -6.26
C GLU A 68 -8.34 -16.41 -6.63
N GLN A 69 -7.17 -16.72 -6.10
CA GLN A 69 -5.97 -15.92 -6.33
C GLN A 69 -5.05 -16.58 -7.34
N LYS A 70 -4.76 -15.87 -8.43
CA LYS A 70 -3.73 -16.29 -9.38
C LYS A 70 -2.35 -15.99 -8.78
N ILE A 71 -1.52 -17.02 -8.66
CA ILE A 71 -0.13 -16.88 -8.20
C ILE A 71 0.68 -16.23 -9.33
N PRO A 72 1.45 -15.15 -9.05
CA PRO A 72 2.28 -14.52 -10.07
C PRO A 72 3.44 -15.43 -10.48
N GLU A 73 3.75 -15.43 -11.78
CA GLU A 73 4.92 -16.11 -12.32
C GLU A 73 6.14 -15.18 -12.30
N PHE A 74 7.31 -15.74 -12.00
CA PHE A 74 8.56 -14.98 -12.00
C PHE A 74 9.10 -14.77 -13.43
N PRO A 75 9.76 -13.65 -13.73
CA PRO A 75 9.84 -12.45 -12.90
C PRO A 75 8.52 -11.65 -12.94
N PHE A 76 8.24 -10.89 -11.88
CA PHE A 76 7.11 -9.98 -11.85
C PHE A 76 7.46 -8.66 -11.14
N LEU A 77 6.67 -7.63 -11.40
CA LEU A 77 6.73 -6.35 -10.67
C LEU A 77 5.67 -6.35 -9.55
N CYS A 78 6.08 -5.99 -8.35
CA CYS A 78 5.15 -5.80 -7.25
C CYS A 78 5.10 -4.33 -6.81
N LEU A 79 3.92 -3.70 -6.96
CA LEU A 79 3.66 -2.38 -6.38
C LEU A 79 3.21 -2.57 -4.93
N THR A 80 4.11 -2.30 -3.98
CA THR A 80 3.79 -2.34 -2.55
C THR A 80 3.35 -0.96 -2.07
N VAL A 81 2.09 -0.81 -1.67
CA VAL A 81 1.48 0.49 -1.32
C VAL A 81 0.77 0.39 0.03
N SER A 82 1.28 1.11 1.02
CA SER A 82 0.75 1.12 2.38
C SER A 82 0.70 2.54 2.97
N GLY A 83 0.33 2.67 4.23
CA GLY A 83 0.38 3.93 4.97
C GLY A 83 1.77 4.53 5.09
N GLY A 84 2.82 3.69 5.14
CA GLY A 84 4.21 4.14 5.34
C GLY A 84 5.16 3.85 4.18
N HIS A 85 4.74 3.07 3.18
CA HIS A 85 5.63 2.66 2.09
C HIS A 85 4.91 2.74 0.74
N THR A 86 5.66 3.17 -0.28
CA THR A 86 5.26 3.11 -1.69
C THR A 86 6.49 2.73 -2.50
N GLN A 87 6.50 1.50 -3.05
CA GLN A 87 7.66 0.96 -3.75
C GLN A 87 7.22 0.12 -4.95
N ILE A 88 8.05 0.12 -6.00
CA ILE A 88 8.01 -0.87 -7.07
C ILE A 88 9.17 -1.82 -6.83
N VAL A 89 8.88 -3.10 -6.69
CA VAL A 89 9.86 -4.15 -6.46
C VAL A 89 9.85 -5.10 -7.65
N LYS A 90 11.00 -5.30 -8.27
CA LYS A 90 11.24 -6.37 -9.22
C LYS A 90 11.51 -7.64 -8.44
N VAL A 91 10.80 -8.70 -8.76
CA VAL A 91 10.88 -9.98 -8.06
C VAL A 91 11.30 -11.05 -9.06
N ASP A 92 12.55 -11.47 -8.97
CA ASP A 92 13.11 -12.50 -9.86
C ASP A 92 12.87 -13.91 -9.33
N ASN A 93 12.87 -14.09 -8.01
CA ASN A 93 12.47 -15.31 -7.30
C ASN A 93 12.13 -15.00 -5.84
N TYR A 94 11.87 -16.04 -5.02
CA TYR A 94 11.49 -15.88 -3.60
C TYR A 94 12.53 -15.13 -2.75
N ASN A 95 13.80 -15.16 -3.11
CA ASN A 95 14.91 -14.58 -2.35
C ASN A 95 15.55 -13.37 -3.05
N GLU A 96 15.25 -13.14 -4.31
CA GLU A 96 15.82 -12.05 -5.13
C GLU A 96 14.76 -11.02 -5.43
N MET A 97 14.82 -9.91 -4.70
CA MET A 97 13.88 -8.78 -4.78
C MET A 97 14.68 -7.50 -4.82
N GLU A 98 14.48 -6.70 -5.86
CA GLU A 98 15.12 -5.40 -6.07
C GLU A 98 14.11 -4.28 -6.03
N ILE A 99 14.35 -3.25 -5.20
CA ILE A 99 13.54 -2.03 -5.19
C ILE A 99 14.00 -1.15 -6.34
N ILE A 100 13.22 -1.05 -7.41
CA ILE A 100 13.51 -0.24 -8.60
C ILE A 100 12.88 1.16 -8.56
N GLY A 101 11.95 1.40 -7.65
CA GLY A 101 11.32 2.70 -7.40
C GLY A 101 10.80 2.79 -5.98
N THR A 102 10.93 3.96 -5.36
CA THR A 102 10.46 4.21 -3.98
C THR A 102 9.97 5.64 -3.83
N THR A 103 9.11 5.89 -2.82
CA THR A 103 8.75 7.26 -2.49
C THR A 103 9.93 8.00 -1.86
N LEU A 104 10.10 9.27 -2.24
CA LEU A 104 11.14 10.16 -1.71
C LEU A 104 10.64 10.98 -0.51
N ASP A 105 9.33 10.95 -0.25
CA ASP A 105 8.68 11.72 0.81
C ASP A 105 7.47 10.94 1.38
N ASP A 106 6.28 11.52 1.42
CA ASP A 106 5.07 10.87 1.91
C ASP A 106 4.78 9.59 1.11
N ALA A 107 4.25 8.55 1.76
CA ALA A 107 3.71 7.38 1.08
C ALA A 107 2.31 7.68 0.51
N ALA A 108 1.87 6.89 -0.49
CA ALA A 108 0.54 7.07 -1.10
C ALA A 108 -0.61 6.92 -0.08
N GLY A 109 -0.52 5.97 0.86
CA GLY A 109 -1.52 5.83 1.92
C GLY A 109 -1.55 7.03 2.86
N GLU A 110 -0.40 7.58 3.18
CA GLU A 110 -0.29 8.83 3.95
C GLU A 110 -0.88 10.02 3.18
N ALA A 111 -0.69 10.08 1.86
CA ALA A 111 -1.32 11.09 1.02
C ALA A 111 -2.85 10.99 1.04
N PHE A 112 -3.40 9.77 1.00
CA PHE A 112 -4.84 9.55 1.20
C PHE A 112 -5.32 10.02 2.57
N ASP A 113 -4.65 9.63 3.65
CA ASP A 113 -5.06 9.97 5.02
C ASP A 113 -4.97 11.47 5.29
N LYS A 114 -3.90 12.13 4.83
CA LYS A 114 -3.72 13.58 4.95
C LYS A 114 -4.78 14.35 4.13
N SER A 115 -5.10 13.90 2.93
CA SER A 115 -6.16 14.49 2.10
C SER A 115 -7.54 14.32 2.73
N ALA A 116 -7.84 13.13 3.25
CA ALA A 116 -9.07 12.85 3.99
C ALA A 116 -9.23 13.77 5.20
N LYS A 117 -8.15 14.01 5.95
CA LYS A 117 -8.15 14.93 7.09
C LYS A 117 -8.50 16.36 6.68
N VAL A 118 -7.99 16.84 5.55
CA VAL A 118 -8.35 18.18 4.99
C VAL A 118 -9.83 18.26 4.66
N LEU A 119 -10.43 17.16 4.18
CA LEU A 119 -11.87 17.05 3.91
C LEU A 119 -12.74 16.86 5.18
N GLY A 120 -12.14 16.77 6.37
CA GLY A 120 -12.86 16.51 7.63
C GLY A 120 -13.29 15.05 7.80
N LEU A 121 -12.75 14.12 7.03
CA LEU A 121 -13.04 12.69 7.14
C LEU A 121 -12.23 12.05 8.28
N LYS A 122 -12.80 10.97 8.86
CA LYS A 122 -12.17 10.22 9.96
C LYS A 122 -11.03 9.34 9.44
N TYR A 123 -10.16 8.94 10.35
CA TYR A 123 -9.12 7.92 10.10
C TYR A 123 -9.72 6.49 10.23
N PRO A 124 -9.32 5.53 9.37
CA PRO A 124 -8.43 5.67 8.22
C PRO A 124 -9.13 6.36 7.04
N GLY A 125 -8.44 7.31 6.40
CA GLY A 125 -8.99 8.18 5.36
C GLY A 125 -9.13 7.50 4.00
N GLY A 126 -8.17 6.63 3.63
CA GLY A 126 -8.15 5.97 2.32
C GLY A 126 -9.45 5.25 1.96
N PRO A 127 -10.01 4.37 2.82
CA PRO A 127 -11.29 3.71 2.56
C PRO A 127 -12.48 4.67 2.43
N LEU A 128 -12.45 5.81 3.13
CA LEU A 128 -13.50 6.81 3.04
C LEU A 128 -13.44 7.59 1.72
N ILE A 129 -12.23 7.97 1.30
CA ILE A 129 -12.03 8.58 -0.03
C ILE A 129 -12.52 7.61 -1.12
N ASP A 130 -12.12 6.33 -1.08
CA ASP A 130 -12.57 5.32 -2.06
C ASP A 130 -14.09 5.17 -2.07
N LYS A 131 -14.74 5.24 -0.91
CA LYS A 131 -16.20 5.16 -0.78
C LYS A 131 -16.92 6.35 -1.45
N TYR A 132 -16.50 7.58 -1.13
CA TYR A 132 -17.15 8.79 -1.64
C TYR A 132 -16.82 9.03 -3.12
N ALA A 133 -15.61 8.70 -3.56
CA ALA A 133 -15.16 8.83 -4.93
C ALA A 133 -16.02 8.07 -5.96
N LYS A 134 -16.71 7.00 -5.53
CA LYS A 134 -17.57 6.19 -6.44
C LYS A 134 -18.67 6.99 -7.13
N ASN A 135 -19.12 8.06 -6.50
CA ASN A 135 -20.23 8.90 -6.99
C ASN A 135 -19.75 10.29 -7.42
N GLY A 136 -18.45 10.50 -7.58
CA GLY A 136 -17.86 11.79 -7.96
C GLY A 136 -17.24 11.79 -9.36
N ASP A 137 -17.04 13.00 -9.88
CA ASP A 137 -16.32 13.22 -11.13
C ASP A 137 -14.81 13.32 -10.84
N ILE A 138 -14.03 12.46 -11.50
CA ILE A 138 -12.57 12.42 -11.37
C ILE A 138 -11.89 13.65 -11.98
N ASN A 139 -12.58 14.41 -12.85
CA ASN A 139 -12.07 15.59 -13.55
C ASN A 139 -12.58 16.91 -12.96
N ALA A 140 -13.42 16.89 -11.93
CA ALA A 140 -14.00 18.09 -11.33
C ALA A 140 -12.93 19.05 -10.76
N PHE A 141 -11.83 18.49 -10.24
CA PHE A 141 -10.72 19.26 -9.67
C PHE A 141 -9.38 18.76 -10.20
N VAL A 142 -8.50 19.69 -10.55
CA VAL A 142 -7.14 19.41 -11.02
C VAL A 142 -6.14 19.81 -9.95
N PHE A 143 -5.32 18.85 -9.51
CA PHE A 143 -4.25 19.08 -8.54
C PHE A 143 -2.88 18.96 -9.22
N GLY A 144 -1.94 19.80 -8.78
CA GLY A 144 -0.56 19.76 -9.28
C GLY A 144 0.12 18.45 -8.91
N LYS A 145 0.61 17.72 -9.92
CA LYS A 145 1.39 16.49 -9.72
C LYS A 145 2.88 16.81 -9.71
N PRO A 146 3.67 16.26 -8.79
CA PRO A 146 5.12 16.41 -8.79
C PRO A 146 5.72 15.73 -10.01
N LYS A 147 6.73 16.39 -10.62
CA LYS A 147 7.53 15.79 -11.68
C LYS A 147 8.77 15.18 -11.04
N ILE A 148 8.82 13.87 -10.91
CA ILE A 148 9.95 13.12 -10.35
C ILE A 148 10.52 12.21 -11.42
N ASP A 149 11.84 12.26 -11.55
CA ASP A 149 12.56 11.44 -12.51
C ASP A 149 12.57 9.94 -12.15
N LYS A 150 12.85 9.12 -13.15
CA LYS A 150 12.93 7.66 -13.02
C LYS A 150 11.62 7.05 -12.49
N LEU A 151 11.73 6.02 -11.65
CA LEU A 151 10.61 5.25 -11.11
C LEU A 151 10.21 5.67 -9.70
N ASN A 152 10.85 6.69 -9.14
CA ASN A 152 10.54 7.17 -7.80
C ASN A 152 9.21 7.93 -7.75
N PHE A 153 8.61 7.96 -6.56
CA PHE A 153 7.37 8.66 -6.27
C PHE A 153 7.61 9.87 -5.38
N SER A 154 6.67 10.82 -5.41
CA SER A 154 6.55 11.90 -4.43
C SER A 154 5.08 12.27 -4.31
N PHE A 155 4.62 12.51 -3.09
CA PHE A 155 3.23 12.89 -2.81
C PHE A 155 3.11 14.18 -1.99
N SER A 156 4.20 14.68 -1.40
CA SER A 156 4.17 15.88 -0.57
C SER A 156 3.75 17.12 -1.35
N GLY A 157 4.19 17.26 -2.61
CA GLY A 157 3.77 18.35 -3.49
C GLY A 157 2.28 18.27 -3.85
N LEU A 158 1.79 17.07 -4.15
CA LEU A 158 0.36 16.81 -4.41
C LEU A 158 -0.49 17.18 -3.18
N LYS A 159 -0.10 16.74 -1.99
CA LYS A 159 -0.78 17.08 -0.73
C LYS A 159 -0.88 18.60 -0.55
N THR A 160 0.21 19.32 -0.77
CA THR A 160 0.24 20.77 -0.64
C THR A 160 -0.70 21.44 -1.66
N SER A 161 -0.71 20.94 -2.90
CA SER A 161 -1.65 21.41 -3.94
C SER A 161 -3.10 21.20 -3.53
N ILE A 162 -3.45 20.01 -3.02
CA ILE A 162 -4.80 19.70 -2.54
C ILE A 162 -5.20 20.64 -1.40
N MET A 163 -4.34 20.77 -0.36
CA MET A 163 -4.59 21.66 0.78
C MET A 163 -4.84 23.09 0.36
N ASN A 164 -3.99 23.65 -0.49
CA ASN A 164 -4.11 25.05 -0.93
C ASN A 164 -5.39 25.26 -1.74
N ASN A 165 -5.73 24.36 -2.66
CA ASN A 165 -6.96 24.45 -3.44
C ASN A 165 -8.20 24.43 -2.55
N ILE A 166 -8.28 23.49 -1.62
CA ILE A 166 -9.43 23.36 -0.71
C ILE A 166 -9.53 24.56 0.22
N ASN A 167 -8.42 24.97 0.85
CA ASN A 167 -8.42 26.11 1.78
C ASN A 167 -8.86 27.40 1.07
N ASN A 168 -8.37 27.67 -0.14
CA ASN A 168 -8.77 28.84 -0.93
C ASN A 168 -10.26 28.81 -1.30
N ALA A 169 -10.79 27.64 -1.61
CA ALA A 169 -12.22 27.45 -1.93
C ALA A 169 -13.11 27.63 -0.69
N VAL A 170 -12.70 27.06 0.45
CA VAL A 170 -13.45 27.19 1.74
C VAL A 170 -13.47 28.63 2.25
N GLN A 171 -12.44 29.44 1.99
CA GLN A 171 -12.46 30.86 2.30
C GLN A 171 -13.56 31.61 1.55
N LYS A 172 -13.90 31.17 0.33
CA LYS A 172 -14.95 31.79 -0.52
C LYS A 172 -16.33 31.20 -0.23
N ASP A 173 -16.42 29.90 0.03
CA ASP A 173 -17.65 29.18 0.35
C ASP A 173 -17.41 28.17 1.49
N LYS A 174 -17.94 28.48 2.68
CA LYS A 174 -17.83 27.60 3.86
C LYS A 174 -18.45 26.20 3.66
N ASN A 175 -19.39 26.07 2.73
CA ASN A 175 -20.05 24.82 2.41
C ASN A 175 -19.34 24.04 1.27
N PHE A 176 -18.24 24.57 0.73
CA PHE A 176 -17.56 24.04 -0.44
C PHE A 176 -17.26 22.54 -0.34
N ILE A 177 -16.64 22.08 0.77
CA ILE A 177 -16.33 20.65 0.96
C ILE A 177 -17.62 19.84 0.99
N LYS A 178 -18.64 20.27 1.73
CA LYS A 178 -19.90 19.55 1.86
C LYS A 178 -20.59 19.38 0.50
N ASN A 179 -20.59 20.43 -0.31
CA ASN A 179 -21.27 20.44 -1.61
C ASN A 179 -20.52 19.64 -2.67
N ASN A 180 -19.19 19.48 -2.52
CA ASN A 180 -18.32 18.86 -3.54
C ASN A 180 -17.60 17.61 -3.02
N LEU A 181 -18.03 17.00 -1.92
CA LEU A 181 -17.27 15.94 -1.25
C LEU A 181 -16.93 14.76 -2.16
N ASN A 182 -17.90 14.30 -2.95
CA ASN A 182 -17.71 13.15 -3.84
C ASN A 182 -16.70 13.47 -4.95
N ASP A 183 -16.82 14.64 -5.56
CA ASP A 183 -15.95 15.08 -6.65
C ASP A 183 -14.53 15.35 -6.15
N LEU A 184 -14.38 15.94 -4.96
CA LEU A 184 -13.10 16.13 -4.31
C LEU A 184 -12.43 14.77 -4.01
N CYS A 185 -13.17 13.81 -3.46
CA CYS A 185 -12.66 12.47 -3.21
C CYS A 185 -12.25 11.77 -4.52
N ALA A 186 -13.07 11.87 -5.58
CA ALA A 186 -12.79 11.26 -6.88
C ALA A 186 -11.54 11.87 -7.53
N SER A 187 -11.42 13.19 -7.54
CA SER A 187 -10.27 13.89 -8.14
C SER A 187 -8.97 13.68 -7.34
N ILE A 188 -9.05 13.61 -6.01
CA ILE A 188 -7.90 13.27 -5.15
C ILE A 188 -7.44 11.84 -5.42
N GLN A 189 -8.37 10.89 -5.44
CA GLN A 189 -8.08 9.48 -5.72
C GLN A 189 -7.46 9.30 -7.10
N GLU A 190 -8.02 9.93 -8.15
CA GLU A 190 -7.45 9.93 -9.50
C GLU A 190 -6.02 10.46 -9.49
N SER A 191 -5.76 11.57 -8.80
CA SER A 191 -4.43 12.19 -8.77
C SER A 191 -3.38 11.29 -8.12
N ILE A 192 -3.72 10.59 -7.03
CA ILE A 192 -2.81 9.66 -6.36
C ILE A 192 -2.62 8.39 -7.21
N VAL A 193 -3.71 7.79 -7.68
CA VAL A 193 -3.68 6.52 -8.41
C VAL A 193 -2.98 6.67 -9.76
N SER A 194 -3.19 7.78 -10.49
CA SER A 194 -2.49 8.00 -11.76
C SER A 194 -0.98 8.06 -11.59
N ILE A 195 -0.45 8.69 -10.50
CA ILE A 195 1.00 8.69 -10.22
C ILE A 195 1.51 7.24 -10.05
N LEU A 196 0.75 6.39 -9.35
CA LEU A 196 1.13 4.98 -9.14
C LEU A 196 1.14 4.19 -10.46
N ILE A 197 0.10 4.33 -11.27
CA ILE A 197 -0.06 3.61 -12.54
C ILE A 197 0.97 4.07 -13.57
N ASP A 198 1.17 5.38 -13.73
CA ASP A 198 2.15 5.94 -14.68
C ASP A 198 3.58 5.41 -14.39
N LYS A 199 3.97 5.31 -13.12
CA LYS A 199 5.28 4.78 -12.73
C LYS A 199 5.37 3.26 -12.90
N LEU A 200 4.28 2.55 -12.69
CA LEU A 200 4.23 1.10 -12.86
C LEU A 200 4.28 0.71 -14.35
N GLU A 201 3.55 1.42 -15.21
CA GLU A 201 3.61 1.26 -16.66
C GLU A 201 5.03 1.51 -17.17
N LYS A 202 5.66 2.61 -16.75
CA LYS A 202 7.06 2.90 -17.07
C LYS A 202 8.04 1.84 -16.54
N ALA A 203 7.78 1.27 -15.37
CA ALA A 203 8.59 0.18 -14.82
C ALA A 203 8.47 -1.09 -15.68
N SER A 204 7.27 -1.44 -16.11
CA SER A 204 7.01 -2.55 -17.03
C SER A 204 7.76 -2.37 -18.35
N GLU A 205 7.70 -1.20 -18.98
CA GLU A 205 8.41 -0.87 -20.19
C GLU A 205 9.93 -0.99 -20.03
N LEU A 206 10.50 -0.42 -18.95
CA LEU A 206 11.96 -0.42 -18.70
C LEU A 206 12.53 -1.81 -18.37
N THR A 207 11.74 -2.65 -17.73
CA THR A 207 12.19 -4.01 -17.32
C THR A 207 11.75 -5.10 -18.29
N ASN A 208 10.86 -4.78 -19.23
CA ASN A 208 10.18 -5.74 -20.11
C ASN A 208 9.45 -6.86 -19.33
N ILE A 209 8.89 -6.52 -18.15
CA ILE A 209 8.13 -7.43 -17.29
C ILE A 209 6.67 -7.01 -17.28
N ASN A 210 5.77 -7.87 -17.79
CA ASN A 210 4.34 -7.60 -17.89
C ASN A 210 3.53 -8.23 -16.75
N ASN A 211 4.11 -9.16 -15.99
CA ASN A 211 3.47 -9.71 -14.81
C ASN A 211 3.51 -8.68 -13.67
N ILE A 212 2.34 -8.25 -13.20
CA ILE A 212 2.22 -7.20 -12.19
C ILE A 212 1.35 -7.69 -11.03
N ALA A 213 1.83 -7.45 -9.82
CA ALA A 213 1.11 -7.68 -8.57
C ALA A 213 1.01 -6.40 -7.74
N ILE A 214 0.01 -6.30 -6.85
CA ILE A 214 -0.11 -5.20 -5.89
C ILE A 214 -0.25 -5.75 -4.47
N ALA A 215 0.43 -5.13 -3.51
CA ALA A 215 0.42 -5.52 -2.11
C ALA A 215 0.34 -4.31 -1.17
N GLY A 216 0.04 -4.55 0.10
CA GLY A 216 -0.12 -3.53 1.13
C GLY A 216 -1.56 -3.02 1.25
N GLY A 217 -1.84 -2.21 2.30
CA GLY A 217 -3.20 -1.79 2.64
C GLY A 217 -3.93 -0.99 1.55
N VAL A 218 -3.20 -0.15 0.79
CA VAL A 218 -3.78 0.64 -0.31
C VAL A 218 -4.15 -0.24 -1.52
N SER A 219 -3.62 -1.46 -1.62
CA SER A 219 -4.03 -2.42 -2.66
C SER A 219 -5.52 -2.79 -2.62
N ALA A 220 -6.20 -2.52 -1.49
CA ALA A 220 -7.64 -2.69 -1.36
C ALA A 220 -8.46 -1.59 -2.05
N ASN A 221 -7.84 -0.46 -2.45
CA ASN A 221 -8.52 0.64 -3.13
C ASN A 221 -9.14 0.17 -4.45
N SER A 222 -10.45 0.37 -4.60
CA SER A 222 -11.21 -0.17 -5.73
C SER A 222 -10.83 0.47 -7.07
N TYR A 223 -10.48 1.76 -7.05
CA TYR A 223 -10.08 2.49 -8.25
C TYR A 223 -8.68 2.10 -8.73
N LEU A 224 -7.73 1.93 -7.81
CA LEU A 224 -6.40 1.40 -8.12
C LEU A 224 -6.49 0.03 -8.79
N ARG A 225 -7.30 -0.88 -8.24
CA ARG A 225 -7.54 -2.20 -8.85
C ARG A 225 -8.12 -2.11 -10.25
N LYS A 226 -9.12 -1.24 -10.44
CA LYS A 226 -9.71 -1.01 -11.75
C LYS A 226 -8.68 -0.53 -12.77
N LYS A 227 -7.88 0.48 -12.41
CA LYS A 227 -6.82 1.04 -13.29
C LYS A 227 -5.74 0.00 -13.61
N LEU A 228 -5.37 -0.83 -12.64
CA LEU A 228 -4.41 -1.91 -12.87
C LEU A 228 -4.95 -2.96 -13.85
N LEU A 229 -6.23 -3.34 -13.73
CA LEU A 229 -6.87 -4.25 -14.68
C LEU A 229 -6.98 -3.63 -16.09
N GLU A 230 -7.18 -2.32 -16.20
CA GLU A 230 -7.16 -1.60 -17.47
C GLU A 230 -5.76 -1.63 -18.10
N LEU A 231 -4.71 -1.43 -17.29
CA LEU A 231 -3.32 -1.52 -17.73
C LEU A 231 -2.99 -2.93 -18.25
N GLY A 232 -3.35 -3.97 -17.51
CA GLY A 232 -3.10 -5.36 -17.90
C GLY A 232 -3.89 -5.85 -19.14
N LYS A 233 -4.87 -5.09 -19.62
CA LYS A 233 -5.58 -5.38 -20.88
C LYS A 233 -4.96 -4.70 -22.10
N LYS A 234 -4.11 -3.72 -21.88
CA LYS A 234 -3.39 -2.99 -22.95
C LYS A 234 -2.12 -3.71 -23.40
N ASN A 235 -1.56 -4.51 -22.51
CA ASN A 235 -0.32 -5.29 -22.70
C ASN A 235 -0.66 -6.79 -22.81
#